data_b791af9f55c60b79adc200a4ab0e18b2
#
_entry.id   b791af9f55c60b79adc200a4ab0e18b2
#
_cell.length_a   1.000
_cell.length_b   1.000
_cell.length_c   1.000
_cell.angle_alpha   90.00
_cell.angle_beta   90.00
_cell.angle_gamma   90.00
#
_symmetry.space_group_name_H-M   'P 1'
#
loop_
_entity.id
_entity.type
_entity.pdbx_description
1 polymer ?
#
loop_
_entity_poly.entity_id
_entity_poly.type
_entity_poly.pdbx_seq_one_letter_code
_entity_poly.pdbx_strand_id
1 'polypeptide(L)'
;MTKTPRFVLACVIAVCLSAGVADTAFAQQTGRLAGSVKDMGGRAIKGATITARNPTASPGEFTVTSDQRGNWGMLGLSTGAWEVVAGAPGFENSTIAVRVSVLRTNPEVQFVLVGMRLRGALEGIDTAALQNDLSDAEKLMAAGQYDEALTTYRALLAKLPSLTTLNLSIGRALRMKKDYAGALAAYGDLLKADPGSQKALLETARTHQESGDRAAAIEALDRLIAQSGTTDEARDARALLAELKKMS
;
A
#
# COMPACT_ATOMS: atom_id res chain seq x y z
N MET A 1 -54.65 80.85 14.12
CA MET A 1 -55.76 80.44 13.21
C MET A 1 -55.11 79.75 12.04
N THR A 2 -55.35 78.47 11.90
CA THR A 2 -55.72 77.72 10.71
C THR A 2 -55.37 76.24 10.89
N LYS A 3 -56.43 75.49 10.62
CA LYS A 3 -56.53 74.03 10.85
C LYS A 3 -55.74 73.22 9.83
N THR A 4 -55.09 72.21 10.31
CA THR A 4 -54.54 71.11 9.49
C THR A 4 -55.58 69.99 9.24
N PRO A 5 -55.72 69.45 8.06
CA PRO A 5 -56.46 68.18 7.87
C PRO A 5 -55.50 67.03 7.92
N ARG A 6 -55.93 66.00 8.67
CA ARG A 6 -55.30 64.69 8.76
C ARG A 6 -55.60 63.88 7.48
N PHE A 7 -54.55 63.47 6.78
CA PHE A 7 -54.64 62.43 5.79
C PHE A 7 -54.28 61.06 6.45
N VAL A 8 -55.25 60.19 6.49
CA VAL A 8 -55.13 58.86 6.90
C VAL A 8 -54.63 58.06 5.69
N LEU A 9 -53.35 57.64 5.72
CA LEU A 9 -52.77 56.74 4.70
C LEU A 9 -52.95 55.32 5.17
N ALA A 10 -53.85 54.58 4.56
CA ALA A 10 -54.04 53.15 4.78
C ALA A 10 -52.95 52.37 4.07
N CYS A 11 -51.96 51.85 4.83
CA CYS A 11 -51.03 50.88 4.31
C CYS A 11 -51.65 49.49 4.22
N VAL A 12 -51.96 49.07 3.00
CA VAL A 12 -52.29 47.69 2.68
C VAL A 12 -50.99 46.89 2.71
N ILE A 13 -50.80 46.09 3.76
CA ILE A 13 -49.70 45.13 3.85
C ILE A 13 -50.12 43.93 3.03
N ALA A 14 -49.58 43.79 1.80
CA ALA A 14 -49.64 42.59 1.03
C ALA A 14 -48.61 41.61 1.62
N VAL A 15 -49.08 40.64 2.41
CA VAL A 15 -48.25 39.52 2.85
C VAL A 15 -48.12 38.55 1.67
N CYS A 16 -47.01 38.68 0.93
CA CYS A 16 -46.60 37.63 -0.02
C CYS A 16 -46.11 36.43 0.77
N LEU A 17 -46.96 35.44 0.93
CA LEU A 17 -46.60 34.08 1.34
C LEU A 17 -45.77 33.47 0.20
N SER A 18 -44.47 33.68 0.19
CA SER A 18 -43.54 32.84 -0.59
C SER A 18 -43.43 31.51 0.10
N ALA A 19 -44.23 30.55 -0.38
CA ALA A 19 -44.01 29.15 -0.07
C ALA A 19 -42.61 28.77 -0.61
N GLY A 20 -41.60 28.88 0.25
CA GLY A 20 -40.31 28.29 0.00
C GLY A 20 -40.48 26.79 -0.12
N VAL A 21 -40.38 26.28 -1.34
CA VAL A 21 -40.19 24.85 -1.57
C VAL A 21 -38.83 24.56 -0.95
N ALA A 22 -38.84 24.06 0.28
CA ALA A 22 -37.63 23.46 0.86
C ALA A 22 -37.35 22.23 0.01
N ASP A 23 -36.39 22.39 -0.93
CA ASP A 23 -35.73 21.25 -1.56
C ASP A 23 -35.16 20.41 -0.42
N THR A 24 -35.89 19.38 -0.01
CA THR A 24 -35.35 18.34 0.86
C THR A 24 -34.28 17.63 0.03
N ALA A 25 -33.07 18.13 0.13
CA ALA A 25 -31.91 17.41 -0.33
C ALA A 25 -31.91 16.08 0.43
N PHE A 26 -32.47 15.05 -0.17
CA PHE A 26 -32.27 13.68 0.32
C PHE A 26 -30.76 13.45 0.28
N ALA A 27 -30.15 13.43 1.44
CA ALA A 27 -28.75 13.01 1.58
C ALA A 27 -28.68 11.59 1.02
N GLN A 28 -28.29 11.48 -0.24
CA GLN A 28 -28.09 10.17 -0.87
C GLN A 28 -27.01 9.48 -0.07
N GLN A 29 -27.39 8.38 0.58
CA GLN A 29 -26.42 7.51 1.21
C GLN A 29 -25.47 7.02 0.12
N THR A 30 -24.21 7.37 0.26
CA THR A 30 -23.19 7.03 -0.71
C THR A 30 -22.22 6.00 -0.12
N GLY A 31 -21.83 5.06 -0.95
CA GLY A 31 -20.85 4.05 -0.58
C GLY A 31 -19.45 4.63 -0.53
N ARG A 32 -18.60 4.01 0.30
CA ARG A 32 -17.17 4.30 0.40
C ARG A 32 -16.38 3.06 0.01
N LEU A 33 -15.35 3.25 -0.80
CA LEU A 33 -14.26 2.29 -0.98
C LEU A 33 -12.97 2.89 -0.42
N ALA A 34 -12.13 2.06 0.16
CA ALA A 34 -10.80 2.43 0.61
C ALA A 34 -9.85 1.25 0.40
N GLY A 35 -8.57 1.52 0.41
CA GLY A 35 -7.59 0.48 0.24
C GLY A 35 -6.16 1.00 0.16
N SER A 36 -5.28 0.16 -0.34
CA SER A 36 -3.87 0.50 -0.50
C SER A 36 -3.32 0.03 -1.84
N VAL A 37 -2.28 0.73 -2.30
CA VAL A 37 -1.51 0.36 -3.50
C VAL A 37 -0.06 0.15 -3.10
N LYS A 38 0.47 -1.03 -3.41
CA LYS A 38 1.85 -1.44 -3.10
C LYS A 38 2.50 -2.06 -4.34
N ASP A 39 3.82 -2.08 -4.36
CA ASP A 39 4.57 -2.88 -5.33
C ASP A 39 4.71 -4.35 -4.85
N MET A 40 5.29 -5.21 -5.68
CA MET A 40 5.54 -6.62 -5.33
C MET A 40 6.50 -6.79 -4.14
N GLY A 41 7.30 -5.79 -3.82
CA GLY A 41 8.17 -5.74 -2.64
C GLY A 41 7.44 -5.31 -1.36
N GLY A 42 6.14 -4.97 -1.47
CA GLY A 42 5.32 -4.47 -0.36
C GLY A 42 5.51 -2.99 -0.05
N ARG A 43 6.26 -2.25 -0.89
CA ARG A 43 6.42 -0.80 -0.72
C ARG A 43 5.17 -0.06 -1.17
N ALA A 44 4.78 0.93 -0.41
CA ALA A 44 3.70 1.82 -0.75
C ALA A 44 4.00 2.62 -2.04
N ILE A 45 3.05 2.67 -2.96
CA ILE A 45 3.15 3.49 -4.17
C ILE A 45 2.37 4.77 -3.93
N LYS A 46 3.09 5.90 -3.80
CA LYS A 46 2.53 7.24 -3.72
C LYS A 46 2.11 7.73 -5.09
N GLY A 47 0.96 8.42 -5.17
CA GLY A 47 0.50 9.05 -6.40
C GLY A 47 0.00 8.07 -7.46
N ALA A 48 -0.28 6.81 -7.08
CA ALA A 48 -0.99 5.90 -7.96
C ALA A 48 -2.41 6.44 -8.21
N THR A 49 -2.86 6.40 -9.44
CA THR A 49 -4.21 6.80 -9.83
C THR A 49 -5.15 5.61 -9.70
N ILE A 50 -6.23 5.79 -8.95
CA ILE A 50 -7.27 4.78 -8.77
C ILE A 50 -8.56 5.31 -9.38
N THR A 51 -9.07 4.61 -10.39
CA THR A 51 -10.32 4.95 -11.09
C THR A 51 -11.36 3.86 -10.88
N ALA A 52 -12.53 4.22 -10.37
CA ALA A 52 -13.68 3.33 -10.25
C ALA A 52 -14.70 3.67 -11.33
N ARG A 53 -15.18 2.66 -12.06
CA ARG A 53 -16.16 2.79 -13.15
C ARG A 53 -17.36 1.90 -12.95
N ASN A 54 -18.55 2.48 -13.16
CA ASN A 54 -19.80 1.77 -13.25
C ASN A 54 -20.68 2.45 -14.30
N PRO A 55 -20.87 1.86 -15.48
CA PRO A 55 -21.63 2.50 -16.57
C PRO A 55 -23.12 2.68 -16.28
N THR A 56 -23.65 2.02 -15.23
CA THR A 56 -25.05 2.15 -14.82
C THR A 56 -25.27 3.15 -13.69
N ALA A 57 -24.21 3.76 -13.16
CA ALA A 57 -24.26 4.74 -12.08
C ALA A 57 -24.21 6.18 -12.64
N SER A 58 -24.65 7.14 -11.82
CA SER A 58 -24.50 8.57 -12.08
C SER A 58 -24.05 9.27 -10.77
N PRO A 59 -22.83 9.84 -10.73
CA PRO A 59 -21.78 9.73 -11.72
C PRO A 59 -21.24 8.29 -11.86
N GLY A 60 -20.83 7.93 -13.08
CA GLY A 60 -20.36 6.58 -13.43
C GLY A 60 -18.87 6.38 -13.29
N GLU A 61 -18.10 7.43 -12.97
CA GLU A 61 -16.65 7.36 -12.82
C GLU A 61 -16.19 8.27 -11.67
N PHE A 62 -15.23 7.73 -10.90
CA PHE A 62 -14.53 8.45 -9.83
C PHE A 62 -13.04 8.19 -9.94
N THR A 63 -12.23 9.20 -9.65
CA THR A 63 -10.77 9.06 -9.66
C THR A 63 -10.17 9.71 -8.41
N VAL A 64 -9.25 8.99 -7.76
CA VAL A 64 -8.47 9.46 -6.61
C VAL A 64 -7.01 9.06 -6.77
N THR A 65 -6.14 9.62 -5.94
CA THR A 65 -4.72 9.25 -5.91
C THR A 65 -4.33 8.71 -4.52
N SER A 66 -3.37 7.80 -4.49
CA SER A 66 -2.83 7.26 -3.25
C SER A 66 -1.93 8.27 -2.54
N ASP A 67 -1.93 8.25 -1.21
CA ASP A 67 -1.10 9.08 -0.33
C ASP A 67 0.36 8.55 -0.24
N GLN A 68 1.16 9.14 0.65
CA GLN A 68 2.55 8.74 0.88
C GLN A 68 2.71 7.30 1.40
N ARG A 69 1.65 6.74 2.00
CA ARG A 69 1.60 5.36 2.51
C ARG A 69 0.94 4.40 1.54
N GLY A 70 0.61 4.86 0.34
CA GLY A 70 -0.12 4.11 -0.67
C GLY A 70 -1.60 3.96 -0.37
N ASN A 71 -2.15 4.59 0.68
CA ASN A 71 -3.56 4.49 1.00
C ASN A 71 -4.38 5.42 0.11
N TRP A 72 -5.60 4.99 -0.18
CA TRP A 72 -6.56 5.77 -0.95
C TRP A 72 -7.97 5.58 -0.41
N GLY A 73 -8.84 6.53 -0.69
CA GLY A 73 -10.24 6.47 -0.30
C GLY A 73 -11.12 7.21 -1.29
N MET A 74 -12.27 6.64 -1.60
CA MET A 74 -13.22 7.14 -2.56
C MET A 74 -14.61 7.15 -1.92
N LEU A 75 -15.30 8.26 -2.02
CA LEU A 75 -16.66 8.47 -1.49
C LEU A 75 -17.60 8.79 -2.64
N GLY A 76 -18.89 8.63 -2.42
CA GLY A 76 -19.90 9.02 -3.42
C GLY A 76 -20.38 7.89 -4.31
N LEU A 77 -19.89 6.67 -4.11
CA LEU A 77 -20.25 5.53 -4.93
C LEU A 77 -21.69 5.07 -4.66
N SER A 78 -22.45 4.80 -5.71
CA SER A 78 -23.76 4.14 -5.61
C SER A 78 -23.60 2.64 -5.36
N THR A 79 -24.65 2.00 -4.83
CA THR A 79 -24.69 0.53 -4.75
C THR A 79 -24.61 -0.09 -6.14
N GLY A 80 -23.75 -1.09 -6.31
CA GLY A 80 -23.61 -1.80 -7.59
C GLY A 80 -22.25 -2.45 -7.77
N ALA A 81 -22.03 -2.99 -8.95
CA ALA A 81 -20.73 -3.54 -9.37
C ALA A 81 -19.86 -2.43 -9.96
N TRP A 82 -18.69 -2.27 -9.41
CA TRP A 82 -17.71 -1.28 -9.85
C TRP A 82 -16.44 -1.97 -10.31
N GLU A 83 -15.92 -1.55 -11.43
CA GLU A 83 -14.59 -1.89 -11.88
C GLU A 83 -13.61 -0.85 -11.32
N VAL A 84 -12.64 -1.28 -10.54
CA VAL A 84 -11.65 -0.39 -9.93
C VAL A 84 -10.29 -0.70 -10.53
N VAL A 85 -9.69 0.31 -11.18
CA VAL A 85 -8.39 0.21 -11.84
C VAL A 85 -7.40 1.05 -11.07
N ALA A 86 -6.26 0.48 -10.72
CA ALA A 86 -5.12 1.21 -10.16
C ALA A 86 -3.95 1.18 -11.13
N GLY A 87 -3.31 2.32 -11.33
CA GLY A 87 -2.13 2.47 -12.17
C GLY A 87 -1.16 3.50 -11.63
N ALA A 88 0.12 3.33 -11.94
CA ALA A 88 1.17 4.30 -11.59
C ALA A 88 2.26 4.31 -12.69
N PRO A 89 3.01 5.42 -12.87
CA PRO A 89 4.10 5.48 -13.83
C PRO A 89 5.14 4.37 -13.58
N GLY A 90 5.46 3.61 -14.62
CA GLY A 90 6.41 2.49 -14.55
C GLY A 90 5.82 1.18 -14.03
N PHE A 91 4.52 1.15 -13.73
CA PHE A 91 3.78 -0.03 -13.32
C PHE A 91 2.65 -0.33 -14.30
N GLU A 92 2.23 -1.58 -14.31
CA GLU A 92 1.03 -1.98 -15.02
C GLU A 92 -0.22 -1.64 -14.24
N ASN A 93 -1.30 -1.39 -15.00
CA ASN A 93 -2.62 -1.21 -14.42
C ASN A 93 -3.13 -2.57 -13.88
N SER A 94 -3.65 -2.53 -12.67
CA SER A 94 -4.34 -3.66 -12.05
C SER A 94 -5.82 -3.34 -11.91
N THR A 95 -6.68 -4.30 -12.26
CA THR A 95 -8.13 -4.12 -12.25
C THR A 95 -8.78 -5.13 -11.31
N ILE A 96 -9.68 -4.66 -10.47
CA ILE A 96 -10.46 -5.48 -9.54
C ILE A 96 -11.94 -5.12 -9.66
N ALA A 97 -12.81 -6.10 -9.76
CA ALA A 97 -14.26 -5.90 -9.69
C ALA A 97 -14.72 -5.94 -8.23
N VAL A 98 -15.42 -4.91 -7.77
CA VAL A 98 -15.90 -4.76 -6.40
C VAL A 98 -17.39 -4.47 -6.40
N ARG A 99 -18.14 -5.15 -5.55
CA ARG A 99 -19.55 -4.81 -5.31
C ARG A 99 -19.64 -3.84 -4.14
N VAL A 100 -20.06 -2.61 -4.43
CA VAL A 100 -20.25 -1.55 -3.44
C VAL A 100 -21.65 -1.63 -2.84
N SER A 101 -21.76 -1.44 -1.54
CA SER A 101 -23.00 -1.28 -0.80
C SER A 101 -22.99 0.04 -0.04
N VAL A 102 -24.11 0.74 -0.05
CA VAL A 102 -24.30 1.95 0.78
C VAL A 102 -24.79 1.61 2.19
N LEU A 103 -25.26 0.37 2.41
CA LEU A 103 -25.84 -0.09 3.68
C LEU A 103 -24.85 -0.87 4.57
N ARG A 104 -23.68 -1.21 4.05
CA ARG A 104 -22.68 -2.04 4.75
C ARG A 104 -21.30 -1.47 4.56
N THR A 105 -20.39 -1.80 5.47
CA THR A 105 -18.95 -1.56 5.28
C THR A 105 -18.47 -2.38 4.09
N ASN A 106 -17.88 -1.71 3.11
CA ASN A 106 -17.29 -2.35 1.96
C ASN A 106 -15.88 -2.88 2.31
N PRO A 107 -15.43 -3.96 1.66
CA PRO A 107 -14.09 -4.51 1.90
C PRO A 107 -13.00 -3.51 1.47
N GLU A 108 -11.87 -3.57 2.14
CA GLU A 108 -10.67 -2.86 1.68
C GLU A 108 -10.13 -3.49 0.40
N VAL A 109 -9.75 -2.65 -0.55
CA VAL A 109 -9.22 -3.08 -1.84
C VAL A 109 -7.70 -2.88 -1.85
N GLN A 110 -6.96 -3.97 -1.94
CA GLN A 110 -5.51 -3.94 -2.00
C GLN A 110 -5.03 -4.19 -3.44
N PHE A 111 -4.28 -3.24 -3.97
CA PHE A 111 -3.61 -3.39 -5.26
C PHE A 111 -2.12 -3.68 -5.06
N VAL A 112 -1.66 -4.72 -5.75
CA VAL A 112 -0.22 -4.99 -5.90
C VAL A 112 0.12 -4.74 -7.37
N LEU A 113 0.86 -3.65 -7.64
CA LEU A 113 1.24 -3.30 -9.00
C LEU A 113 2.57 -3.96 -9.38
N VAL A 114 2.62 -4.46 -10.60
CA VAL A 114 3.81 -5.06 -11.20
C VAL A 114 4.55 -4.02 -12.01
N GLY A 115 5.84 -3.84 -11.75
CA GLY A 115 6.68 -2.95 -12.55
C GLY A 115 6.80 -3.45 -14.00
N MET A 116 6.68 -2.55 -14.98
CA MET A 116 6.78 -2.90 -16.42
C MET A 116 8.09 -3.62 -16.77
N ARG A 117 9.20 -3.27 -16.08
CA ARG A 117 10.50 -3.95 -16.26
C ARG A 117 10.45 -5.42 -15.84
N LEU A 118 9.71 -5.72 -14.76
CA LEU A 118 9.58 -7.09 -14.26
C LEU A 118 8.73 -7.92 -15.23
N ARG A 119 7.66 -7.35 -15.78
CA ARG A 119 6.83 -8.06 -16.78
C ARG A 119 7.62 -8.42 -18.02
N GLY A 120 8.39 -7.51 -18.59
CA GLY A 120 9.25 -7.83 -19.74
C GLY A 120 10.25 -8.95 -19.43
N ALA A 121 10.72 -9.03 -18.17
CA ALA A 121 11.57 -10.14 -17.73
C ALA A 121 10.81 -11.45 -17.51
N LEU A 122 9.49 -11.40 -17.27
CA LEU A 122 8.62 -12.57 -17.12
C LEU A 122 7.99 -13.04 -18.45
N GLU A 123 8.19 -12.29 -19.55
CA GLU A 123 7.67 -12.66 -20.85
C GLU A 123 8.29 -14.00 -21.29
N GLY A 124 7.42 -14.98 -21.57
CA GLY A 124 7.85 -16.35 -21.90
C GLY A 124 8.17 -17.26 -20.70
N ILE A 125 8.01 -16.78 -19.45
CA ILE A 125 8.18 -17.59 -18.25
C ILE A 125 6.82 -18.12 -17.78
N ASP A 126 6.76 -19.41 -17.47
CA ASP A 126 5.61 -20.02 -16.81
C ASP A 126 5.48 -19.47 -15.38
N THR A 127 4.60 -18.49 -15.22
CA THR A 127 4.36 -17.82 -13.93
C THR A 127 3.74 -18.77 -12.89
N ALA A 128 3.00 -19.79 -13.32
CA ALA A 128 2.44 -20.79 -12.41
C ALA A 128 3.54 -21.69 -11.86
N ALA A 129 4.46 -22.15 -12.70
CA ALA A 129 5.63 -22.90 -12.26
C ALA A 129 6.51 -22.07 -11.32
N LEU A 130 6.75 -20.80 -11.64
CA LEU A 130 7.49 -19.88 -10.76
C LEU A 130 6.83 -19.73 -9.38
N GLN A 131 5.50 -19.61 -9.34
CA GLN A 131 4.75 -19.46 -8.09
C GLN A 131 4.79 -20.75 -7.27
N ASN A 132 4.72 -21.91 -7.92
CA ASN A 132 4.88 -23.21 -7.26
C ASN A 132 6.28 -23.38 -6.66
N ASP A 133 7.33 -23.07 -7.42
CA ASP A 133 8.73 -23.14 -6.96
C ASP A 133 8.95 -22.24 -5.74
N LEU A 134 8.37 -21.00 -5.75
CA LEU A 134 8.43 -20.09 -4.60
C LEU A 134 7.70 -20.65 -3.37
N SER A 135 6.49 -21.17 -3.56
CA SER A 135 5.69 -21.77 -2.49
C SER A 135 6.40 -22.98 -1.87
N ASP A 136 7.03 -23.80 -2.70
CA ASP A 136 7.77 -24.97 -2.21
C ASP A 136 9.05 -24.56 -1.47
N ALA A 137 9.76 -23.54 -1.94
CA ALA A 137 10.90 -22.98 -1.22
C ALA A 137 10.49 -22.39 0.15
N GLU A 138 9.32 -21.75 0.25
CA GLU A 138 8.79 -21.26 1.53
C GLU A 138 8.43 -22.42 2.48
N LYS A 139 7.87 -23.51 1.98
CA LYS A 139 7.63 -24.73 2.79
C LYS A 139 8.93 -25.34 3.30
N LEU A 140 9.98 -25.40 2.46
CA LEU A 140 11.31 -25.85 2.86
C LEU A 140 11.90 -24.96 3.95
N MET A 141 11.76 -23.63 3.83
CA MET A 141 12.14 -22.67 4.87
C MET A 141 11.43 -22.95 6.20
N ALA A 142 10.12 -23.16 6.15
CA ALA A 142 9.32 -23.44 7.34
C ALA A 142 9.69 -24.80 7.98
N ALA A 143 10.13 -25.77 7.17
CA ALA A 143 10.60 -27.07 7.62
C ALA A 143 12.06 -27.06 8.14
N GLY A 144 12.76 -25.91 8.07
CA GLY A 144 14.18 -25.81 8.46
C GLY A 144 15.15 -26.38 7.42
N GLN A 145 14.68 -26.73 6.23
CA GLN A 145 15.47 -27.25 5.12
C GLN A 145 16.08 -26.09 4.31
N TYR A 146 16.98 -25.37 4.96
CA TYR A 146 17.50 -24.08 4.42
C TYR A 146 18.36 -24.29 3.18
N ASP A 147 19.08 -25.40 3.02
CA ASP A 147 19.94 -25.67 1.87
C ASP A 147 19.15 -25.91 0.59
N GLU A 148 18.06 -26.66 0.71
CA GLU A 148 17.16 -26.94 -0.40
C GLU A 148 16.41 -25.65 -0.80
N ALA A 149 15.94 -24.87 0.18
CA ALA A 149 15.31 -23.57 -0.08
C ALA A 149 16.28 -22.61 -0.78
N LEU A 150 17.54 -22.53 -0.33
CA LEU A 150 18.59 -21.72 -0.96
C LEU A 150 18.85 -22.13 -2.41
N THR A 151 18.87 -23.43 -2.67
CA THR A 151 19.07 -23.96 -4.03
C THR A 151 17.94 -23.47 -4.94
N THR A 152 16.69 -23.57 -4.49
CA THR A 152 15.51 -23.12 -5.25
C THR A 152 15.53 -21.59 -5.46
N TYR A 153 15.75 -20.79 -4.41
CA TYR A 153 15.79 -19.33 -4.54
C TYR A 153 16.92 -18.84 -5.47
N ARG A 154 18.09 -19.46 -5.41
CA ARG A 154 19.22 -19.14 -6.29
C ARG A 154 18.94 -19.54 -7.75
N ALA A 155 18.33 -20.69 -7.98
CA ALA A 155 17.90 -21.11 -9.31
C ALA A 155 16.86 -20.14 -9.91
N LEU A 156 15.91 -19.68 -9.11
CA LEU A 156 14.92 -18.67 -9.51
C LEU A 156 15.58 -17.33 -9.81
N LEU A 157 16.50 -16.87 -8.96
CA LEU A 157 17.23 -15.62 -9.19
C LEU A 157 18.12 -15.68 -10.43
N ALA A 158 18.71 -16.84 -10.73
CA ALA A 158 19.49 -17.04 -11.95
C ALA A 158 18.62 -17.00 -13.22
N LYS A 159 17.39 -17.56 -13.16
CA LYS A 159 16.41 -17.46 -14.24
C LYS A 159 15.85 -16.04 -14.39
N LEU A 160 15.70 -15.30 -13.29
CA LEU A 160 15.08 -14.00 -13.18
C LEU A 160 15.96 -13.02 -12.38
N PRO A 161 17.06 -12.51 -12.92
CA PRO A 161 17.97 -11.61 -12.21
C PRO A 161 17.29 -10.30 -11.75
N SER A 162 16.22 -9.89 -12.40
CA SER A 162 15.42 -8.72 -12.02
C SER A 162 14.60 -8.92 -10.74
N LEU A 163 14.38 -10.16 -10.30
CA LEU A 163 13.63 -10.49 -9.08
C LEU A 163 14.55 -10.38 -7.84
N THR A 164 15.16 -9.22 -7.68
CA THR A 164 16.14 -8.94 -6.60
C THR A 164 15.56 -9.13 -5.21
N THR A 165 14.23 -9.10 -5.05
CA THR A 165 13.53 -9.37 -3.79
C THR A 165 13.80 -10.80 -3.27
N LEU A 166 14.18 -11.75 -4.11
CA LEU A 166 14.59 -13.09 -3.69
C LEU A 166 15.82 -13.07 -2.77
N ASN A 167 16.67 -12.04 -2.88
CA ASN A 167 17.79 -11.86 -1.99
C ASN A 167 17.36 -11.69 -0.52
N LEU A 168 16.14 -11.23 -0.25
CA LEU A 168 15.60 -11.21 1.11
C LEU A 168 15.42 -12.63 1.66
N SER A 169 14.83 -13.54 0.87
CA SER A 169 14.61 -14.94 1.25
C SER A 169 15.94 -15.70 1.35
N ILE A 170 16.86 -15.46 0.42
CA ILE A 170 18.24 -16.02 0.45
C ILE A 170 18.96 -15.59 1.73
N GLY A 171 18.91 -14.28 2.05
CA GLY A 171 19.56 -13.75 3.25
C GLY A 171 18.95 -14.34 4.53
N ARG A 172 17.63 -14.49 4.59
CA ARG A 172 16.96 -15.13 5.74
C ARG A 172 17.38 -16.59 5.90
N ALA A 173 17.42 -17.36 4.83
CA ALA A 173 17.85 -18.74 4.87
C ALA A 173 19.30 -18.87 5.38
N LEU A 174 20.21 -18.00 4.89
CA LEU A 174 21.60 -17.95 5.34
C LEU A 174 21.72 -17.54 6.81
N ARG A 175 20.94 -16.56 7.26
CA ARG A 175 20.89 -16.16 8.67
C ARG A 175 20.43 -17.30 9.58
N MET A 176 19.39 -18.04 9.18
CA MET A 176 18.91 -19.21 9.92
C MET A 176 19.98 -20.31 10.01
N LYS A 177 20.85 -20.43 9.02
CA LYS A 177 22.03 -21.28 9.04
C LYS A 177 23.21 -20.69 9.83
N LYS A 178 23.07 -19.46 10.36
CA LYS A 178 24.12 -18.69 11.03
C LYS A 178 25.27 -18.29 10.10
N ASP A 179 25.08 -18.35 8.79
CA ASP A 179 25.97 -17.73 7.81
C ASP A 179 25.63 -16.24 7.70
N TYR A 180 26.05 -15.49 8.72
CA TYR A 180 25.75 -14.07 8.83
C TYR A 180 26.42 -13.25 7.71
N ALA A 181 27.62 -13.63 7.31
CA ALA A 181 28.33 -12.95 6.22
C ALA A 181 27.58 -13.11 4.89
N GLY A 182 27.18 -14.34 4.56
CA GLY A 182 26.38 -14.60 3.37
C GLY A 182 25.01 -13.91 3.42
N ALA A 183 24.37 -13.88 4.58
CA ALA A 183 23.08 -13.17 4.77
C ALA A 183 23.21 -11.66 4.50
N LEU A 184 24.23 -11.02 5.08
CA LEU A 184 24.50 -9.60 4.88
C LEU A 184 24.85 -9.26 3.43
N ALA A 185 25.58 -10.15 2.73
CA ALA A 185 25.84 -9.99 1.30
C ALA A 185 24.54 -10.02 0.47
N ALA A 186 23.65 -10.97 0.73
CA ALA A 186 22.36 -11.07 0.05
C ALA A 186 21.48 -9.84 0.30
N TYR A 187 21.38 -9.39 1.54
CA TYR A 187 20.63 -8.15 1.84
C TYR A 187 21.29 -6.91 1.20
N GLY A 188 22.62 -6.88 1.17
CA GLY A 188 23.38 -5.83 0.48
C GLY A 188 23.06 -5.76 -1.01
N ASP A 189 22.93 -6.89 -1.68
CA ASP A 189 22.55 -6.94 -3.10
C ASP A 189 21.10 -6.45 -3.32
N LEU A 190 20.19 -6.79 -2.42
CA LEU A 190 18.85 -6.22 -2.46
C LEU A 190 18.88 -4.69 -2.23
N LEU A 191 19.67 -4.21 -1.27
CA LEU A 191 19.77 -2.78 -0.96
C LEU A 191 20.50 -1.96 -2.04
N LYS A 192 21.36 -2.57 -2.87
CA LYS A 192 21.89 -1.94 -4.07
C LYS A 192 20.79 -1.70 -5.12
N ALA A 193 19.91 -2.66 -5.29
CA ALA A 193 18.78 -2.55 -6.23
C ALA A 193 17.65 -1.67 -5.67
N ASP A 194 17.41 -1.73 -4.38
CA ASP A 194 16.37 -1.00 -3.64
C ASP A 194 16.92 -0.45 -2.30
N PRO A 195 17.57 0.72 -2.34
CA PRO A 195 18.14 1.34 -1.13
C PRO A 195 17.11 1.67 -0.04
N GLY A 196 15.82 1.73 -0.38
CA GLY A 196 14.71 1.99 0.51
C GLY A 196 14.03 0.73 1.07
N SER A 197 14.55 -0.46 0.80
CA SER A 197 13.94 -1.71 1.28
C SER A 197 13.99 -1.82 2.79
N GLN A 198 12.89 -1.47 3.45
CA GLN A 198 12.75 -1.48 4.91
C GLN A 198 12.94 -2.89 5.48
N LYS A 199 12.40 -3.90 4.79
CA LYS A 199 12.57 -5.30 5.18
C LYS A 199 14.04 -5.72 5.14
N ALA A 200 14.78 -5.32 4.10
CA ALA A 200 16.19 -5.65 4.00
C ALA A 200 17.01 -4.94 5.11
N LEU A 201 16.73 -3.67 5.39
CA LEU A 201 17.36 -2.93 6.48
C LEU A 201 17.09 -3.57 7.85
N LEU A 202 15.84 -3.99 8.10
CA LEU A 202 15.47 -4.65 9.35
C LEU A 202 16.18 -6.00 9.51
N GLU A 203 16.20 -6.81 8.46
CA GLU A 203 16.89 -8.11 8.49
C GLU A 203 18.42 -7.95 8.58
N THR A 204 19.01 -6.92 7.97
CA THR A 204 20.41 -6.54 8.16
C THR A 204 20.69 -6.25 9.63
N ALA A 205 19.87 -5.42 10.27
CA ALA A 205 20.03 -5.09 11.68
C ALA A 205 19.92 -6.32 12.59
N ARG A 206 18.94 -7.19 12.36
CA ARG A 206 18.79 -8.46 13.08
C ARG A 206 20.00 -9.37 12.91
N THR A 207 20.55 -9.42 11.70
CA THR A 207 21.73 -10.24 11.42
C THR A 207 22.97 -9.71 12.14
N HIS A 208 23.17 -8.39 12.15
CA HIS A 208 24.24 -7.77 12.93
C HIS A 208 24.08 -8.00 14.44
N GLN A 209 22.84 -7.92 14.95
CA GLN A 209 22.55 -8.24 16.35
C GLN A 209 22.94 -9.70 16.68
N GLU A 210 22.51 -10.65 15.85
CA GLU A 210 22.79 -12.07 16.07
C GLU A 210 24.28 -12.42 15.91
N SER A 211 25.01 -11.70 15.05
CA SER A 211 26.46 -11.85 14.87
C SER A 211 27.27 -11.14 15.98
N GLY A 212 26.62 -10.35 16.84
CA GLY A 212 27.28 -9.59 17.93
C GLY A 212 27.77 -8.21 17.50
N ASP A 213 27.59 -7.80 16.26
CA ASP A 213 27.96 -6.45 15.78
C ASP A 213 26.85 -5.45 16.09
N ARG A 214 26.84 -5.03 17.36
CA ARG A 214 25.83 -4.10 17.87
C ARG A 214 25.89 -2.72 17.19
N ALA A 215 27.08 -2.24 16.88
CA ALA A 215 27.23 -0.92 16.28
C ALA A 215 26.60 -0.87 14.88
N ALA A 216 26.88 -1.86 14.04
CA ALA A 216 26.28 -1.99 12.72
C ALA A 216 24.75 -2.26 12.80
N ALA A 217 24.28 -3.00 13.80
CA ALA A 217 22.84 -3.19 14.01
C ALA A 217 22.14 -1.85 14.29
N ILE A 218 22.68 -1.01 15.17
CA ILE A 218 22.15 0.33 15.48
C ILE A 218 22.13 1.21 14.24
N GLU A 219 23.20 1.24 13.45
CA GLU A 219 23.31 2.03 12.22
C GLU A 219 22.20 1.63 11.20
N ALA A 220 22.01 0.34 10.99
CA ALA A 220 20.98 -0.16 10.09
C ALA A 220 19.56 0.22 10.56
N LEU A 221 19.28 0.18 11.88
CA LEU A 221 18.01 0.58 12.47
C LEU A 221 17.77 2.09 12.35
N ASP A 222 18.77 2.90 12.64
CA ASP A 222 18.66 4.36 12.53
C ASP A 222 18.40 4.76 11.06
N ARG A 223 19.06 4.12 10.10
CA ARG A 223 18.81 4.33 8.66
C ARG A 223 17.37 3.96 8.30
N LEU A 224 16.84 2.83 8.77
CA LEU A 224 15.45 2.41 8.53
C LEU A 224 14.48 3.43 9.12
N ILE A 225 14.67 3.83 10.37
CA ILE A 225 13.77 4.78 11.06
C ILE A 225 13.77 6.15 10.37
N ALA A 226 14.92 6.61 9.90
CA ALA A 226 15.03 7.89 9.17
C ALA A 226 14.26 7.88 7.84
N GLN A 227 14.22 6.74 7.16
CA GLN A 227 13.51 6.60 5.88
C GLN A 227 11.99 6.39 6.03
N SER A 228 11.52 5.90 7.20
CA SER A 228 10.19 5.28 7.31
C SER A 228 9.49 5.68 8.60
N GLY A 229 8.79 6.82 8.60
CA GLY A 229 8.19 7.38 9.81
C GLY A 229 7.27 6.47 10.62
N THR A 230 6.37 5.66 10.01
CA THR A 230 5.25 4.99 10.72
C THR A 230 4.88 3.61 10.18
N THR A 231 5.76 2.95 9.44
CA THR A 231 5.53 1.57 8.96
C THR A 231 5.69 0.54 10.08
N ASP A 232 5.20 -0.67 9.86
CA ASP A 232 5.37 -1.77 10.82
C ASP A 232 6.85 -2.09 11.01
N GLU A 233 7.64 -2.09 9.95
CA GLU A 233 9.09 -2.28 10.00
C GLU A 233 9.78 -1.20 10.82
N ALA A 234 9.34 0.07 10.71
CA ALA A 234 9.90 1.16 11.51
C ALA A 234 9.51 1.05 13.00
N ARG A 235 8.33 0.50 13.30
CA ARG A 235 7.94 0.20 14.68
C ARG A 235 8.80 -0.90 15.28
N ASP A 236 9.01 -2.00 14.53
CA ASP A 236 9.88 -3.10 14.94
C ASP A 236 11.33 -2.63 15.11
N ALA A 237 11.80 -1.77 14.22
CA ALA A 237 13.14 -1.18 14.31
C ALA A 237 13.33 -0.35 15.59
N ARG A 238 12.34 0.48 15.96
CA ARG A 238 12.40 1.25 17.23
C ARG A 238 12.41 0.35 18.45
N ALA A 239 11.63 -0.73 18.45
CA ALA A 239 11.60 -1.68 19.55
C ALA A 239 12.98 -2.35 19.70
N LEU A 240 13.54 -2.84 18.61
CA LEU A 240 14.85 -3.48 18.58
C LEU A 240 15.98 -2.52 18.99
N LEU A 241 15.94 -1.26 18.51
CA LEU A 241 16.90 -0.23 18.89
C LEU A 241 16.85 0.07 20.39
N ALA A 242 15.64 0.14 20.96
CA ALA A 242 15.47 0.36 22.40
C ALA A 242 16.03 -0.81 23.23
N GLU A 243 15.87 -2.04 22.77
CA GLU A 243 16.45 -3.23 23.39
C GLU A 243 17.97 -3.20 23.34
N LEU A 244 18.55 -2.95 22.17
CA LEU A 244 20.01 -2.84 22.01
C LEU A 244 20.61 -1.75 22.92
N LYS A 245 19.95 -0.62 23.08
CA LYS A 245 20.43 0.48 23.95
C LYS A 245 20.37 0.15 25.45
N LYS A 246 19.49 -0.75 25.89
CA LYS A 246 19.41 -1.19 27.30
C LYS A 246 20.50 -2.17 27.70
N MET A 247 21.09 -2.85 26.75
CA MET A 247 22.16 -3.84 26.98
C MET A 247 23.57 -3.18 27.05
N SER A 248 23.62 -1.86 27.23
CA SER A 248 24.85 -1.04 27.32
C SER A 248 25.40 -0.98 28.71
#